data_7b05fe291a7f1f22c32c43c8345352e2
#
_entry.id   7b05fe291a7f1f22c32c43c8345352e2
#
_cell.length_a   1.000
_cell.length_b   1.000
_cell.length_c   1.000
_cell.angle_alpha   90.00
_cell.angle_beta   90.00
_cell.angle_gamma   90.00
#
_symmetry.space_group_name_H-M   'P 1'
#
loop_
_entity.id
_entity.type
_entity.pdbx_description
1 polymer ?
#
loop_
_entity_poly.entity_id
_entity_poly.type
_entity_poly.pdbx_seq_one_letter_code
_entity_poly.pdbx_strand_id
1 'polypeptide(L)'
;MKKTTIFFTLIICILSFTTISAQAKFEKEKTEIGIMLDGFNVAAAKADFNTYFNYFAEESTFIGTDATEVWDKKAFMNWAKPYFDKNKTWNFTSLKRNIYFSKDGKIAWFDELLDTQMKICRGSGVVEKINGQWKVKQYVLSVTVPNDVVDKVVEIKAPIEDILIQKMKQ
;
A
#
# COMPACT_ATOMS: atom_id res chain seq x y z
N MET A 1 37.03 -16.66 -38.59
CA MET A 1 35.81 -17.02 -37.85
C MET A 1 35.92 -16.96 -36.33
N LYS A 2 37.09 -16.96 -35.69
CA LYS A 2 37.22 -16.96 -34.21
C LYS A 2 37.01 -15.57 -33.53
N LYS A 3 37.19 -14.48 -34.25
CA LYS A 3 37.07 -13.12 -33.66
C LYS A 3 35.61 -12.61 -33.47
N THR A 4 34.70 -13.10 -34.30
CA THR A 4 33.28 -12.68 -34.24
C THR A 4 32.53 -13.31 -33.04
N THR A 5 32.90 -14.52 -32.63
CA THR A 5 32.27 -15.22 -31.51
C THR A 5 32.65 -14.59 -30.16
N ILE A 6 33.86 -14.06 -30.01
CA ILE A 6 34.32 -13.39 -28.77
C ILE A 6 33.57 -12.06 -28.57
N PHE A 7 33.29 -11.35 -29.66
CA PHE A 7 32.57 -10.08 -29.60
C PHE A 7 31.09 -10.26 -29.18
N PHE A 8 30.46 -11.32 -29.64
CA PHE A 8 29.06 -11.66 -29.25
C PHE A 8 28.94 -12.09 -27.79
N THR A 9 29.91 -12.85 -27.29
CA THR A 9 29.94 -13.30 -25.89
C THR A 9 30.15 -12.13 -24.93
N LEU A 10 30.97 -11.13 -25.32
CA LEU A 10 31.22 -9.94 -24.51
C LEU A 10 29.98 -9.03 -24.40
N ILE A 11 29.21 -8.90 -25.49
CA ILE A 11 27.96 -8.10 -25.50
C ILE A 11 26.88 -8.76 -24.60
N ILE A 12 26.77 -10.06 -24.59
CA ILE A 12 25.82 -10.80 -23.74
C ILE A 12 26.17 -10.63 -22.25
N CYS A 13 27.46 -10.65 -21.88
CA CYS A 13 27.90 -10.42 -20.51
C CYS A 13 27.62 -8.98 -20.04
N ILE A 14 27.75 -7.97 -20.90
CA ILE A 14 27.49 -6.56 -20.54
C ILE A 14 25.98 -6.33 -20.31
N LEU A 15 25.10 -6.94 -21.11
CA LEU A 15 23.64 -6.86 -20.92
C LEU A 15 23.17 -7.54 -19.63
N SER A 16 23.83 -8.61 -19.19
CA SER A 16 23.50 -9.28 -17.93
C SER A 16 23.90 -8.46 -16.70
N PHE A 17 24.95 -7.69 -16.75
CA PHE A 17 25.40 -6.82 -15.66
C PHE A 17 24.46 -5.61 -15.45
N THR A 18 23.84 -5.08 -16.50
CA THR A 18 22.93 -3.92 -16.37
C THR A 18 21.60 -4.27 -15.70
N THR A 19 21.11 -5.49 -15.86
CA THR A 19 19.85 -5.93 -15.19
C THR A 19 20.03 -6.19 -13.70
N ILE A 20 21.17 -6.72 -13.28
CA ILE A 20 21.50 -6.95 -11.87
C ILE A 20 21.64 -5.62 -11.11
N SER A 21 22.24 -4.60 -11.72
CA SER A 21 22.42 -3.28 -11.11
C SER A 21 21.12 -2.51 -10.90
N ALA A 22 20.10 -2.71 -11.76
CA ALA A 22 18.81 -2.03 -11.64
C ALA A 22 17.96 -2.60 -10.48
N GLN A 23 18.08 -3.88 -10.21
CA GLN A 23 17.32 -4.56 -9.15
C GLN A 23 17.91 -4.29 -7.75
N ALA A 24 19.21 -4.08 -7.65
CA ALA A 24 19.92 -3.76 -6.39
C ALA A 24 19.79 -2.28 -5.98
N LYS A 25 19.28 -1.42 -6.86
CA LYS A 25 19.33 0.04 -6.66
C LYS A 25 18.52 0.56 -5.47
N PHE A 26 17.47 -0.15 -5.02
CA PHE A 26 16.54 0.33 -3.99
C PHE A 26 16.30 -0.68 -2.86
N GLU A 27 17.19 -1.65 -2.64
CA GLU A 27 16.97 -2.67 -1.60
C GLU A 27 16.97 -2.06 -0.18
N LYS A 28 17.77 -1.03 0.05
CA LYS A 28 17.77 -0.29 1.30
C LYS A 28 16.43 0.43 1.52
N GLU A 29 15.97 1.14 0.51
CA GLU A 29 14.71 1.87 0.53
C GLU A 29 13.50 0.94 0.69
N LYS A 30 13.52 -0.23 0.04
CA LYS A 30 12.49 -1.27 0.25
C LYS A 30 12.43 -1.71 1.72
N THR A 31 13.60 -1.94 2.32
CA THR A 31 13.68 -2.31 3.73
C THR A 31 13.16 -1.18 4.62
N GLU A 32 13.56 0.07 4.36
CA GLU A 32 13.08 1.25 5.10
C GLU A 32 11.56 1.39 5.01
N ILE A 33 10.98 1.24 3.81
CA ILE A 33 9.52 1.31 3.60
C ILE A 33 8.83 0.13 4.29
N GLY A 34 9.38 -1.08 4.20
CA GLY A 34 8.86 -2.26 4.89
C GLY A 34 8.75 -2.03 6.40
N ILE A 35 9.82 -1.57 7.02
CA ILE A 35 9.86 -1.24 8.47
C ILE A 35 8.85 -0.12 8.80
N MET A 36 8.74 0.90 7.96
CA MET A 36 7.79 1.99 8.15
C MET A 36 6.34 1.49 8.11
N LEU A 37 5.96 0.66 7.13
CA LEU A 37 4.63 0.09 7.01
C LEU A 37 4.30 -0.90 8.14
N ASP A 38 5.27 -1.67 8.62
CA ASP A 38 5.08 -2.52 9.79
C ASP A 38 4.87 -1.68 11.06
N GLY A 39 5.64 -0.61 11.23
CA GLY A 39 5.46 0.34 12.32
C GLY A 39 4.11 1.05 12.27
N PHE A 40 3.62 1.38 11.09
CA PHE A 40 2.29 1.93 10.84
C PHE A 40 1.19 0.98 11.35
N ASN A 41 1.24 -0.31 11.00
CA ASN A 41 0.31 -1.31 11.48
C ASN A 41 0.39 -1.54 12.99
N VAL A 42 1.61 -1.58 13.54
CA VAL A 42 1.84 -1.74 14.99
C VAL A 42 1.31 -0.55 15.78
N ALA A 43 1.45 0.68 15.28
CA ALA A 43 0.91 1.87 15.93
C ALA A 43 -0.62 1.84 16.00
N ALA A 44 -1.28 1.39 14.92
CA ALA A 44 -2.73 1.17 14.92
C ALA A 44 -3.13 0.11 15.95
N ALA A 45 -2.48 -1.06 15.95
CA ALA A 45 -2.79 -2.15 16.88
C ALA A 45 -2.62 -1.77 18.37
N LYS A 46 -1.71 -0.83 18.66
CA LYS A 46 -1.46 -0.29 20.01
C LYS A 46 -2.32 0.91 20.36
N ALA A 47 -3.19 1.34 19.47
CA ALA A 47 -3.96 2.58 19.59
C ALA A 47 -3.08 3.83 19.85
N ASP A 48 -1.84 3.84 19.32
CA ASP A 48 -0.94 4.98 19.39
C ASP A 48 -1.27 5.98 18.27
N PHE A 49 -2.22 6.85 18.57
CA PHE A 49 -2.76 7.83 17.64
C PHE A 49 -1.68 8.72 17.02
N ASN A 50 -0.80 9.26 17.85
CA ASN A 50 0.21 10.22 17.39
C ASN A 50 1.23 9.54 16.47
N THR A 51 1.74 8.38 16.86
CA THR A 51 2.69 7.60 16.04
C THR A 51 2.03 7.15 14.74
N TYR A 52 0.78 6.67 14.77
CA TYR A 52 0.03 6.24 13.59
C TYR A 52 -0.08 7.36 12.56
N PHE A 53 -0.58 8.53 12.96
CA PHE A 53 -0.75 9.66 12.05
C PHE A 53 0.54 10.37 11.67
N ASN A 54 1.63 10.16 12.41
CA ASN A 54 2.95 10.65 12.01
C ASN A 54 3.53 9.89 10.79
N TYR A 55 3.06 8.69 10.50
CA TYR A 55 3.43 7.97 9.26
C TYR A 55 2.81 8.60 8.00
N PHE A 56 1.72 9.34 8.11
CA PHE A 56 1.11 10.03 6.98
C PHE A 56 1.84 11.33 6.64
N ALA A 57 1.97 11.61 5.34
CA ALA A 57 2.31 12.94 4.87
C ALA A 57 1.19 13.94 5.22
N GLU A 58 1.49 15.23 5.25
CA GLU A 58 0.47 16.25 5.57
C GLU A 58 -0.65 16.25 4.55
N GLU A 59 -0.29 16.26 3.28
CA GLU A 59 -1.23 16.12 2.17
C GLU A 59 -1.36 14.65 1.77
N SER A 60 -2.08 13.87 2.55
CA SER A 60 -2.31 12.44 2.29
C SER A 60 -3.78 12.10 2.23
N THR A 61 -4.09 10.97 1.58
CA THR A 61 -5.44 10.44 1.44
C THR A 61 -5.49 9.01 1.97
N PHE A 62 -6.50 8.72 2.80
CA PHE A 62 -6.87 7.36 3.17
C PHE A 62 -8.19 6.99 2.50
N ILE A 63 -8.22 5.83 1.85
CA ILE A 63 -9.41 5.28 1.20
C ILE A 63 -9.72 3.97 1.91
N GLY A 64 -10.87 3.93 2.58
CA GLY A 64 -11.31 2.79 3.35
C GLY A 64 -12.02 1.71 2.52
N THR A 65 -12.64 0.76 3.19
CA THR A 65 -13.26 -0.40 2.55
C THR A 65 -14.65 -0.14 2.00
N ASP A 66 -15.32 0.93 2.45
CA ASP A 66 -16.60 1.37 1.92
C ASP A 66 -16.38 2.39 0.78
N ALA A 67 -17.22 2.36 -0.24
CA ALA A 67 -17.09 3.21 -1.41
C ALA A 67 -17.19 4.72 -1.10
N THR A 68 -17.73 5.09 0.05
CA THR A 68 -17.86 6.48 0.51
C THR A 68 -16.71 6.95 1.39
N GLU A 69 -15.81 6.05 1.76
CA GLU A 69 -14.71 6.31 2.70
C GLU A 69 -13.47 6.85 1.97
N VAL A 70 -13.46 8.15 1.71
CA VAL A 70 -12.31 8.87 1.16
C VAL A 70 -12.04 10.08 2.05
N TRP A 71 -10.89 10.10 2.73
CA TRP A 71 -10.53 11.14 3.68
C TRP A 71 -9.15 11.73 3.40
N ASP A 72 -9.03 13.04 3.53
CA ASP A 72 -7.74 13.67 3.80
C ASP A 72 -7.26 13.29 5.22
N LYS A 73 -6.01 13.60 5.53
CA LYS A 73 -5.40 13.28 6.82
C LYS A 73 -6.22 13.80 8.00
N LYS A 74 -6.67 15.06 7.93
CA LYS A 74 -7.43 15.71 9.02
C LYS A 74 -8.79 15.06 9.24
N ALA A 75 -9.51 14.79 8.17
CA ALA A 75 -10.80 14.11 8.24
C ALA A 75 -10.63 12.68 8.78
N PHE A 76 -9.60 11.95 8.33
CA PHE A 76 -9.31 10.63 8.84
C PHE A 76 -8.90 10.63 10.31
N MET A 77 -8.09 11.59 10.76
CA MET A 77 -7.77 11.78 12.18
C MET A 77 -9.03 11.97 13.03
N ASN A 78 -9.94 12.82 12.57
CA ASN A 78 -11.19 13.09 13.29
C ASN A 78 -12.09 11.85 13.37
N TRP A 79 -12.22 11.10 12.27
CA TRP A 79 -13.00 9.86 12.24
C TRP A 79 -12.37 8.76 13.11
N ALA A 80 -11.05 8.61 13.08
CA ALA A 80 -10.35 7.56 13.81
C ALA A 80 -10.23 7.83 15.32
N LYS A 81 -10.19 9.10 15.74
CA LYS A 81 -9.93 9.51 17.13
C LYS A 81 -10.75 8.75 18.17
N PRO A 82 -12.10 8.58 18.05
CA PRO A 82 -12.88 7.85 19.03
C PRO A 82 -12.52 6.37 19.17
N TYR A 83 -11.99 5.74 18.11
CA TYR A 83 -11.55 4.33 18.14
C TYR A 83 -10.23 4.21 18.88
N PHE A 84 -9.29 5.12 18.64
CA PHE A 84 -8.02 5.17 19.35
C PHE A 84 -8.20 5.47 20.84
N ASP A 85 -9.03 6.42 21.21
CA ASP A 85 -9.32 6.78 22.60
C ASP A 85 -9.92 5.62 23.41
N LYS A 86 -10.65 4.72 22.74
CA LYS A 86 -11.28 3.54 23.36
C LYS A 86 -10.41 2.28 23.26
N ASN A 87 -9.19 2.35 22.69
CA ASN A 87 -8.35 1.19 22.37
C ASN A 87 -9.10 0.12 21.54
N LYS A 88 -9.98 0.55 20.64
CA LYS A 88 -10.77 -0.29 19.72
C LYS A 88 -10.37 -0.08 18.27
N THR A 89 -9.08 -0.06 18.02
CA THR A 89 -8.49 0.11 16.71
C THR A 89 -8.41 -1.23 15.95
N TRP A 90 -7.80 -1.19 14.79
CA TRP A 90 -7.59 -2.35 13.93
C TRP A 90 -6.19 -2.94 14.12
N ASN A 91 -6.09 -4.24 13.90
CA ASN A 91 -4.83 -4.97 13.96
C ASN A 91 -4.62 -5.68 12.62
N PHE A 92 -3.61 -5.26 11.89
CA PHE A 92 -3.26 -5.81 10.57
C PHE A 92 -1.85 -6.38 10.61
N THR A 93 -1.69 -7.59 10.04
CA THR A 93 -0.39 -8.23 9.88
C THR A 93 -0.11 -8.45 8.39
N SER A 94 1.00 -7.94 7.91
CA SER A 94 1.39 -8.14 6.51
C SER A 94 1.77 -9.61 6.26
N LEU A 95 1.09 -10.22 5.29
CA LEU A 95 1.35 -11.59 4.83
C LEU A 95 2.32 -11.60 3.64
N LYS A 96 2.20 -10.60 2.77
CA LYS A 96 3.02 -10.43 1.58
C LYS A 96 3.00 -8.96 1.18
N ARG A 97 4.16 -8.41 0.80
CA ARG A 97 4.29 -7.02 0.34
C ARG A 97 5.20 -6.94 -0.87
N ASN A 98 4.80 -6.16 -1.86
CA ASN A 98 5.62 -5.77 -2.99
C ASN A 98 5.79 -4.26 -2.97
N ILE A 99 7.00 -3.76 -3.29
CA ILE A 99 7.33 -2.34 -3.28
C ILE A 99 8.04 -2.01 -4.58
N TYR A 100 7.60 -0.96 -5.25
CA TYR A 100 8.06 -0.49 -6.54
C TYR A 100 8.46 0.98 -6.43
N PHE A 101 9.39 1.45 -7.27
CA PHE A 101 9.94 2.79 -7.19
C PHE A 101 9.79 3.59 -8.47
N SER A 102 9.62 4.89 -8.32
CA SER A 102 9.85 5.85 -9.38
C SER A 102 11.33 5.84 -9.78
N LYS A 103 11.62 6.31 -11.00
CA LYS A 103 12.98 6.30 -11.56
C LYS A 103 14.00 7.05 -10.69
N ASP A 104 13.56 8.09 -10.01
CA ASP A 104 14.40 8.92 -9.13
C ASP A 104 14.43 8.41 -7.67
N GLY A 105 13.61 7.42 -7.33
CA GLY A 105 13.56 6.82 -5.99
C GLY A 105 12.93 7.69 -4.91
N LYS A 106 12.25 8.79 -5.25
CA LYS A 106 11.59 9.68 -4.27
C LYS A 106 10.18 9.26 -3.95
N ILE A 107 9.52 8.56 -4.87
CA ILE A 107 8.19 8.00 -4.74
C ILE A 107 8.30 6.50 -4.88
N ALA A 108 7.57 5.78 -4.04
CA ALA A 108 7.34 4.36 -4.19
C ALA A 108 5.84 4.07 -4.06
N TRP A 109 5.40 3.00 -4.71
CA TRP A 109 4.07 2.44 -4.51
C TRP A 109 4.20 1.00 -4.06
N PHE A 110 3.20 0.54 -3.36
CA PHE A 110 3.20 -0.80 -2.81
C PHE A 110 1.82 -1.44 -2.91
N ASP A 111 1.80 -2.75 -2.87
CA ASP A 111 0.65 -3.57 -2.55
C ASP A 111 1.02 -4.60 -1.48
N GLU A 112 0.05 -4.94 -0.64
CA GLU A 112 0.24 -5.95 0.38
C GLU A 112 -1.05 -6.75 0.63
N LEU A 113 -0.88 -8.02 1.01
CA LEU A 113 -1.94 -8.81 1.60
C LEU A 113 -1.82 -8.76 3.11
N LEU A 114 -2.92 -8.52 3.76
CA LEU A 114 -3.03 -8.33 5.20
C LEU A 114 -3.92 -9.39 5.82
N ASP A 115 -3.49 -10.00 6.93
CA ASP A 115 -4.37 -10.70 7.84
C ASP A 115 -5.03 -9.68 8.76
N THR A 116 -6.37 -9.66 8.77
CA THR A 116 -7.17 -8.68 9.50
C THR A 116 -8.38 -9.34 10.16
N GLN A 117 -9.09 -8.58 10.99
CA GLN A 117 -10.41 -9.01 11.52
C GLN A 117 -11.45 -9.25 10.41
N MET A 118 -11.26 -8.67 9.22
CA MET A 118 -12.07 -8.88 8.01
C MET A 118 -11.54 -10.02 7.13
N LYS A 119 -10.61 -10.84 7.64
CA LYS A 119 -9.84 -11.85 6.93
C LYS A 119 -8.84 -11.18 5.97
N ILE A 120 -8.57 -11.77 4.80
CA ILE A 120 -7.57 -11.22 3.88
C ILE A 120 -8.09 -9.93 3.27
N CYS A 121 -7.37 -8.85 3.56
CA CYS A 121 -7.53 -7.56 2.88
C CYS A 121 -6.33 -7.27 1.98
N ARG A 122 -6.51 -6.35 1.06
CA ARG A 122 -5.44 -5.76 0.26
C ARG A 122 -5.22 -4.33 0.73
N GLY A 123 -4.01 -4.05 1.20
CA GLY A 123 -3.48 -2.70 1.31
C GLY A 123 -2.74 -2.34 0.03
N SER A 124 -2.90 -1.12 -0.45
CA SER A 124 -2.06 -0.56 -1.50
C SER A 124 -1.89 0.93 -1.28
N GLY A 125 -0.81 1.49 -1.79
CA GLY A 125 -0.62 2.92 -1.56
C GLY A 125 0.62 3.48 -2.22
N VAL A 126 0.79 4.77 -1.97
CA VAL A 126 1.93 5.56 -2.42
C VAL A 126 2.64 6.13 -1.19
N VAL A 127 3.95 6.02 -1.19
CA VAL A 127 4.82 6.62 -0.17
C VAL A 127 5.81 7.58 -0.84
N GLU A 128 6.13 8.66 -0.15
CA GLU A 128 7.03 9.71 -0.60
C GLU A 128 8.14 9.93 0.42
N LYS A 129 9.38 10.14 -0.02
CA LYS A 129 10.50 10.46 0.86
C LYS A 129 10.55 11.96 1.12
N ILE A 130 10.03 12.39 2.28
CA ILE A 130 9.92 13.79 2.70
C ILE A 130 10.95 14.03 3.82
N ASN A 131 11.86 14.96 3.62
CA ASN A 131 12.93 15.29 4.59
C ASN A 131 13.71 14.04 5.06
N GLY A 132 13.98 13.11 4.14
CA GLY A 132 14.72 11.88 4.42
C GLY A 132 13.90 10.75 5.06
N GLN A 133 12.63 10.96 5.36
CA GLN A 133 11.71 9.97 5.93
C GLN A 133 10.64 9.54 4.93
N TRP A 134 10.32 8.26 4.89
CA TRP A 134 9.19 7.75 4.12
C TRP A 134 7.88 8.07 4.82
N LYS A 135 6.92 8.63 4.07
CA LYS A 135 5.57 8.99 4.54
C LYS A 135 4.52 8.47 3.58
N VAL A 136 3.40 8.04 4.12
CA VAL A 136 2.24 7.59 3.34
C VAL A 136 1.57 8.81 2.71
N LYS A 137 1.50 8.84 1.37
CA LYS A 137 0.75 9.86 0.58
C LYS A 137 -0.65 9.38 0.26
N GLN A 138 -0.80 8.11 0.00
CA GLN A 138 -2.09 7.48 -0.23
C GLN A 138 -2.07 6.08 0.34
N TYR A 139 -3.13 5.68 1.00
CA TYR A 139 -3.38 4.31 1.40
C TYR A 139 -4.79 3.90 0.99
N VAL A 140 -4.92 2.75 0.38
CA VAL A 140 -6.20 2.14 -0.01
C VAL A 140 -6.30 0.79 0.69
N LEU A 141 -7.37 0.58 1.45
CA LEU A 141 -7.72 -0.70 2.06
C LEU A 141 -8.92 -1.29 1.34
N SER A 142 -8.81 -2.54 0.90
CA SER A 142 -9.91 -3.25 0.24
C SER A 142 -10.07 -4.64 0.80
N VAL A 143 -11.30 -5.06 1.03
CA VAL A 143 -11.63 -6.45 1.35
C VAL A 143 -11.45 -7.30 0.08
N THR A 144 -10.69 -8.39 0.16
CA THR A 144 -10.58 -9.32 -0.96
C THR A 144 -11.71 -10.35 -0.89
N VAL A 145 -12.30 -10.65 -2.06
CA VAL A 145 -13.36 -11.64 -2.17
C VAL A 145 -12.85 -12.82 -2.98
N PRO A 146 -12.91 -14.08 -2.45
CA PRO A 146 -12.62 -15.27 -3.24
C PRO A 146 -13.58 -15.40 -4.42
N ASN A 147 -13.05 -15.80 -5.59
CA ASN A 147 -13.86 -15.91 -6.81
C ASN A 147 -15.07 -16.85 -6.65
N ASP A 148 -14.92 -17.92 -5.86
CA ASP A 148 -15.98 -18.90 -5.65
C ASP A 148 -17.22 -18.37 -4.91
N VAL A 149 -17.14 -17.19 -4.31
CA VAL A 149 -18.24 -16.59 -3.53
C VAL A 149 -18.60 -15.18 -4.01
N VAL A 150 -17.98 -14.69 -5.08
CA VAL A 150 -18.19 -13.32 -5.55
C VAL A 150 -19.65 -13.02 -5.89
N ASP A 151 -20.35 -13.97 -6.51
CA ASP A 151 -21.79 -13.80 -6.89
C ASP A 151 -22.66 -13.56 -5.64
N LYS A 152 -22.43 -14.31 -4.55
CA LYS A 152 -23.15 -14.11 -3.28
C LYS A 152 -22.87 -12.73 -2.68
N VAL A 153 -21.62 -12.25 -2.79
CA VAL A 153 -21.28 -10.92 -2.32
C VAL A 153 -21.97 -9.84 -3.16
N VAL A 154 -22.04 -10.02 -4.48
CA VAL A 154 -22.76 -9.12 -5.38
C VAL A 154 -24.26 -9.06 -5.00
N GLU A 155 -24.92 -10.19 -4.78
CA GLU A 155 -26.31 -10.24 -4.33
C GLU A 155 -26.55 -9.46 -3.03
N ILE A 156 -25.64 -9.57 -2.05
CA ILE A 156 -25.75 -8.88 -0.75
C ILE A 156 -25.55 -7.37 -0.91
N LYS A 157 -24.60 -6.95 -1.77
CA LYS A 157 -24.24 -5.56 -1.98
C LYS A 157 -25.24 -4.79 -2.86
N ALA A 158 -25.83 -5.45 -3.85
CA ALA A 158 -26.64 -4.81 -4.87
C ALA A 158 -27.75 -3.89 -4.31
N PRO A 159 -28.57 -4.28 -3.30
CA PRO A 159 -29.60 -3.38 -2.75
C PRO A 159 -29.09 -2.05 -2.20
N ILE A 160 -27.82 -2.03 -1.77
CA ILE A 160 -27.19 -0.85 -1.17
C ILE A 160 -26.45 -0.06 -2.26
N GLU A 161 -25.61 -0.76 -3.03
CA GLU A 161 -24.72 -0.12 -3.99
C GLU A 161 -25.44 0.38 -5.25
N ASP A 162 -26.52 -0.24 -5.69
CA ASP A 162 -27.32 0.24 -6.82
C ASP A 162 -27.87 1.65 -6.56
N ILE A 163 -28.26 1.94 -5.32
CA ILE A 163 -28.72 3.29 -4.92
C ILE A 163 -27.54 4.29 -4.99
N LEU A 164 -26.37 3.88 -4.51
CA LEU A 164 -25.17 4.71 -4.54
C LEU A 164 -24.72 4.98 -6.00
N ILE A 165 -24.70 3.94 -6.83
CA ILE A 165 -24.37 4.04 -8.26
C ILE A 165 -25.30 5.03 -8.97
N GLN A 166 -26.59 4.99 -8.70
CA GLN A 166 -27.55 5.92 -9.31
C GLN A 166 -27.29 7.37 -8.89
N LYS A 167 -26.95 7.60 -7.62
CA LYS A 167 -26.57 8.93 -7.12
C LYS A 167 -25.28 9.45 -7.76
N MET A 168 -24.30 8.60 -8.00
CA MET A 168 -23.00 8.99 -8.58
C MET A 168 -23.06 9.24 -10.09
N LYS A 169 -24.11 8.78 -10.78
CA LYS A 169 -24.33 9.00 -12.23
C LYS A 169 -25.07 10.31 -12.53
N GLN A 170 -25.56 11.02 -11.53
CA GLN A 170 -26.24 12.32 -11.66
C GLN A 170 -25.22 13.46 -11.60
#